data_e917d52e2203cec06aea876f7eb21d84
#
_entry.id   e917d52e2203cec06aea876f7eb21d84
#
_cell.length_a   1.000
_cell.length_b   1.000
_cell.length_c   1.000
_cell.angle_alpha   90.00
_cell.angle_beta   90.00
_cell.angle_gamma   90.00
#
_symmetry.space_group_name_H-M   'P 1'
#
loop_
_entity.id
_entity.type
_entity.pdbx_description
1 polymer ?
#
loop_
_entity_poly.entity_id
_entity_poly.type
_entity_poly.pdbx_seq_one_letter_code
_entity_poly.pdbx_strand_id
1 'polypeptide(L)'
;MEKHGKAKLLIFSVSVLILLIIIYSGFSGKKSESDGPTAASIVRECAEKVGAFTEDVYKSLKSKIEIKKEERRIKKEEERLRKLAEEQPVTDGEDEDEIILEEPLHKEDFIVENSYPSPFELNLPNGMDVPTKIGKSEFRRTKEFVYASTEAGLYSEPSFEGGPVRKAMLWEAFLRIGISNDCCYQLVSEDGTLFYADGKNFKRFREDMELEEEITLDKERVVLEVEYISQYPSLPNGCEITSLATVLKFLGFEVTKEELSERFLPKAPVGEANFYEEFVGDPKDKDAYGCYAQAIVLAGNNYFKMMGSELRAFNYTGSSFQDMLKKVKEGKPVIVWASSNMNQDPGYTTEWIVNGEYTIWKANMHCMVLIGYDTEKETVIVSDPMVGIKEYDMKTFIKRYKQFYSQAIVVE
;
A
#
# COMPACT_ATOMS: atom_id res chain seq x y z
N MET A 1 1.80 38.75 3.30
CA MET A 1 1.82 39.07 4.75
C MET A 1 0.43 39.10 5.42
N GLU A 2 -0.64 39.39 4.71
CA GLU A 2 -2.00 39.56 5.29
C GLU A 2 -2.71 38.27 5.74
N LYS A 3 -2.44 37.13 5.15
CA LYS A 3 -3.07 35.83 5.52
C LYS A 3 -2.53 35.20 6.81
N HIS A 4 -1.31 35.50 7.22
CA HIS A 4 -0.76 35.04 8.51
C HIS A 4 -1.33 35.82 9.72
N GLY A 5 -1.74 37.06 9.53
CA GLY A 5 -2.41 37.85 10.56
C GLY A 5 -3.79 37.29 10.89
N LYS A 6 -4.58 36.90 9.88
CA LYS A 6 -5.96 36.43 10.09
C LYS A 6 -6.02 35.07 10.81
N ALA A 7 -5.07 34.14 10.50
CA ALA A 7 -4.99 32.86 11.20
C ALA A 7 -4.58 33.02 12.67
N LYS A 8 -3.61 33.89 12.96
CA LYS A 8 -3.22 34.20 14.35
C LYS A 8 -4.34 34.88 15.13
N LEU A 9 -5.11 35.78 14.48
CA LEU A 9 -6.26 36.44 15.10
C LEU A 9 -7.40 35.46 15.39
N LEU A 10 -7.64 34.48 14.50
CA LEU A 10 -8.67 33.45 14.72
C LEU A 10 -8.29 32.52 15.89
N ILE A 11 -7.02 32.09 15.96
CA ILE A 11 -6.52 31.27 17.06
C ILE A 11 -6.58 32.00 18.37
N PHE A 12 -6.22 33.31 18.39
CA PHE A 12 -6.29 34.13 19.56
C PHE A 12 -7.75 34.36 20.01
N SER A 13 -8.68 34.60 19.10
CA SER A 13 -10.10 34.77 19.42
C SER A 13 -10.75 33.49 19.95
N VAL A 14 -10.41 32.32 19.43
CA VAL A 14 -10.90 31.03 19.95
C VAL A 14 -10.33 30.74 21.34
N SER A 15 -9.06 31.04 21.57
CA SER A 15 -8.42 30.86 22.88
C SER A 15 -9.04 31.80 23.94
N VAL A 16 -9.34 33.03 23.57
CA VAL A 16 -10.03 33.99 24.46
C VAL A 16 -11.46 33.56 24.76
N LEU A 17 -12.19 33.02 23.77
CA LEU A 17 -13.55 32.52 23.97
C LEU A 17 -13.58 31.31 24.92
N ILE A 18 -12.63 30.39 24.79
CA ILE A 18 -12.49 29.25 25.72
C ILE A 18 -12.15 29.72 27.12
N LEU A 19 -11.27 30.70 27.27
CA LEU A 19 -10.93 31.29 28.57
C LEU A 19 -12.15 31.98 29.23
N LEU A 20 -12.97 32.69 28.47
CA LEU A 20 -14.21 33.30 28.94
C LEU A 20 -15.26 32.27 29.38
N ILE A 21 -15.38 31.14 28.65
CA ILE A 21 -16.28 30.04 29.04
C ILE A 21 -15.81 29.38 30.35
N ILE A 22 -14.49 29.20 30.54
CA ILE A 22 -13.92 28.66 31.77
C ILE A 22 -14.15 29.59 32.94
N ILE A 23 -13.95 30.91 32.77
CA ILE A 23 -14.20 31.92 33.82
C ILE A 23 -15.69 31.98 34.16
N TYR A 24 -16.58 31.93 33.17
CA TYR A 24 -18.03 31.97 33.39
C TYR A 24 -18.56 30.72 34.09
N SER A 25 -18.05 29.54 33.76
CA SER A 25 -18.41 28.28 34.44
C SER A 25 -17.85 28.18 35.86
N GLY A 26 -16.72 28.84 36.15
CA GLY A 26 -16.15 28.91 37.50
C GLY A 26 -16.91 29.83 38.48
N PHE A 27 -17.67 30.81 37.95
CA PHE A 27 -18.46 31.76 38.80
C PHE A 27 -19.88 31.28 39.13
N SER A 28 -20.36 30.17 38.51
CA SER A 28 -21.73 29.67 38.67
C SER A 28 -21.89 28.53 39.70
N GLY A 29 -20.92 28.27 40.56
CA GLY A 29 -20.88 27.12 41.46
C GLY A 29 -21.44 27.39 42.85
N LYS A 30 -22.71 26.98 43.14
CA LYS A 30 -23.17 26.70 44.49
C LYS A 30 -22.55 25.37 44.97
N LYS A 31 -22.01 25.36 46.19
CA LYS A 31 -21.50 24.20 46.90
C LYS A 31 -22.54 23.07 46.97
N SER A 32 -22.17 21.89 46.53
CA SER A 32 -22.67 20.62 47.08
C SER A 32 -21.52 19.61 47.12
N GLU A 33 -21.33 18.99 48.25
CA GLU A 33 -20.39 17.90 48.50
C GLU A 33 -20.87 16.66 47.75
N SER A 34 -20.09 16.19 46.80
CA SER A 34 -20.05 14.82 46.34
C SER A 34 -18.80 14.60 45.48
N ASP A 35 -18.15 13.45 45.58
CA ASP A 35 -16.91 13.01 44.94
C ASP A 35 -16.97 13.09 43.39
N GLY A 36 -16.66 14.26 42.83
CA GLY A 36 -16.49 14.51 41.42
C GLY A 36 -15.08 15.05 41.12
N PRO A 37 -14.62 14.92 39.85
CA PRO A 37 -13.29 15.41 39.48
C PRO A 37 -13.12 16.90 39.85
N THR A 38 -11.96 17.23 40.41
CA THR A 38 -11.66 18.61 40.82
C THR A 38 -11.61 19.56 39.61
N ALA A 39 -12.01 20.82 39.80
CA ALA A 39 -11.93 21.84 38.75
C ALA A 39 -10.53 21.91 38.11
N ALA A 40 -9.46 21.62 38.86
CA ALA A 40 -8.10 21.59 38.37
C ALA A 40 -7.86 20.39 37.43
N SER A 41 -8.46 19.22 37.68
CA SER A 41 -8.33 18.03 36.80
C SER A 41 -9.09 18.23 35.49
N ILE A 42 -10.26 18.88 35.53
CA ILE A 42 -11.04 19.20 34.31
C ILE A 42 -10.30 20.23 33.45
N VAL A 43 -9.70 21.26 34.05
CA VAL A 43 -8.93 22.28 33.33
C VAL A 43 -7.69 21.64 32.66
N ARG A 44 -7.02 20.73 33.35
CA ARG A 44 -5.85 20.03 32.78
C ARG A 44 -6.25 19.12 31.61
N GLU A 45 -7.30 18.34 31.73
CA GLU A 45 -7.82 17.48 30.66
C GLU A 45 -8.29 18.30 29.44
N CYS A 46 -8.95 19.44 29.65
CA CYS A 46 -9.32 20.35 28.57
C CYS A 46 -8.10 20.98 27.89
N ALA A 47 -7.07 21.37 28.65
CA ALA A 47 -5.83 21.91 28.09
C ALA A 47 -5.06 20.91 27.27
N GLU A 48 -5.01 19.64 27.69
CA GLU A 48 -4.39 18.53 26.93
C GLU A 48 -5.16 18.23 25.62
N LYS A 49 -6.48 18.20 25.65
CA LYS A 49 -7.32 18.02 24.45
C LYS A 49 -7.22 19.19 23.46
N VAL A 50 -7.14 20.42 23.95
CA VAL A 50 -6.93 21.60 23.11
C VAL A 50 -5.52 21.62 22.52
N GLY A 51 -4.51 21.21 23.29
CA GLY A 51 -3.12 21.06 22.80
C GLY A 51 -3.01 20.05 21.67
N ALA A 52 -3.60 18.87 21.84
CA ALA A 52 -3.64 17.83 20.80
C ALA A 52 -4.38 18.30 19.54
N PHE A 53 -5.56 18.93 19.71
CA PHE A 53 -6.34 19.45 18.58
C PHE A 53 -5.60 20.55 17.80
N THR A 54 -4.88 21.44 18.48
CA THR A 54 -4.11 22.52 17.81
C THR A 54 -2.89 21.95 17.06
N GLU A 55 -2.27 20.89 17.58
CA GLU A 55 -1.14 20.22 16.93
C GLU A 55 -1.58 19.49 15.67
N ASP A 56 -2.71 18.76 15.71
CA ASP A 56 -3.29 18.09 14.56
C ASP A 56 -3.74 19.06 13.46
N VAL A 57 -4.36 20.18 13.84
CA VAL A 57 -4.71 21.24 12.89
C VAL A 57 -3.47 21.88 12.28
N TYR A 58 -2.41 22.08 13.05
CA TYR A 58 -1.13 22.61 12.56
C TYR A 58 -0.47 21.65 11.59
N LYS A 59 -0.40 20.34 11.91
CA LYS A 59 0.13 19.29 11.01
C LYS A 59 -0.67 19.21 9.72
N SER A 60 -2.01 19.23 9.81
CA SER A 60 -2.89 19.23 8.63
C SER A 60 -2.73 20.48 7.76
N LEU A 61 -2.55 21.67 8.35
CA LEU A 61 -2.29 22.90 7.61
C LEU A 61 -0.90 22.89 6.96
N LYS A 62 0.11 22.36 7.65
CA LYS A 62 1.48 22.25 7.14
C LYS A 62 1.51 21.32 5.93
N SER A 63 0.87 20.13 6.02
CA SER A 63 0.78 19.20 4.90
C SER A 63 0.07 19.80 3.68
N LYS A 64 -1.06 20.51 3.87
CA LYS A 64 -1.76 21.21 2.79
C LYS A 64 -0.94 22.32 2.13
N ILE A 65 -0.08 22.98 2.90
CA ILE A 65 0.82 24.01 2.36
C ILE A 65 1.94 23.39 1.53
N GLU A 66 2.47 22.25 1.97
CA GLU A 66 3.50 21.50 1.23
C GLU A 66 2.94 20.91 -0.05
N ILE A 67 1.76 20.27 -0.01
CA ILE A 67 1.05 19.79 -1.20
C ILE A 67 0.85 20.94 -2.21
N LYS A 68 0.35 22.11 -1.75
CA LYS A 68 0.19 23.27 -2.65
C LYS A 68 1.50 23.83 -3.22
N LYS A 69 2.61 23.67 -2.52
CA LYS A 69 3.93 24.06 -3.04
C LYS A 69 4.38 23.09 -4.12
N GLU A 70 4.15 21.80 -3.92
CA GLU A 70 4.52 20.76 -4.88
C GLU A 70 3.64 20.82 -6.13
N GLU A 71 2.32 21.00 -5.99
CA GLU A 71 1.44 21.27 -7.13
C GLU A 71 1.92 22.45 -8.00
N ARG A 72 2.43 23.51 -7.37
CA ARG A 72 2.99 24.66 -8.11
C ARG A 72 4.32 24.33 -8.78
N ARG A 73 5.12 23.43 -8.20
CA ARG A 73 6.39 22.99 -8.77
C ARG A 73 6.13 22.10 -9.98
N ILE A 74 5.22 21.13 -9.87
CA ILE A 74 4.77 20.26 -10.95
C ILE A 74 4.23 21.09 -12.11
N LYS A 75 3.30 22.02 -11.85
CA LYS A 75 2.74 22.88 -12.88
C LYS A 75 3.78 23.76 -13.58
N LYS A 76 4.83 24.16 -12.87
CA LYS A 76 5.94 24.94 -13.46
C LYS A 76 6.83 24.07 -14.35
N GLU A 77 7.02 22.82 -13.98
CA GLU A 77 7.80 21.86 -14.76
C GLU A 77 7.03 21.39 -15.99
N GLU A 78 5.71 21.15 -15.86
CA GLU A 78 4.82 20.88 -17.00
C GLU A 78 4.86 22.02 -18.02
N GLU A 79 4.80 23.28 -17.55
CA GLU A 79 4.90 24.46 -18.43
C GLU A 79 6.27 24.59 -19.10
N ARG A 80 7.35 24.19 -18.41
CA ARG A 80 8.71 24.13 -18.95
C ARG A 80 8.85 23.05 -20.01
N LEU A 81 8.34 21.84 -19.73
CA LEU A 81 8.34 20.72 -20.69
C LEU A 81 7.50 21.04 -21.92
N ARG A 82 6.35 21.71 -21.75
CA ARG A 82 5.53 22.16 -22.86
C ARG A 82 6.27 23.17 -23.75
N LYS A 83 6.99 24.12 -23.16
CA LYS A 83 7.81 25.08 -23.94
C LYS A 83 8.96 24.40 -24.69
N LEU A 84 9.60 23.39 -24.06
CA LEU A 84 10.63 22.59 -24.72
C LEU A 84 10.08 21.77 -25.90
N ALA A 85 8.84 21.27 -25.77
CA ALA A 85 8.17 20.55 -26.86
C ALA A 85 7.73 21.48 -28.00
N GLU A 86 7.39 22.75 -27.71
CA GLU A 86 7.03 23.77 -28.70
C GLU A 86 8.27 24.31 -29.45
N GLU A 87 9.49 24.15 -28.91
CA GLU A 87 10.76 24.60 -29.53
C GLU A 87 11.42 23.55 -30.45
N GLN A 88 10.88 22.33 -30.53
CA GLN A 88 11.38 21.35 -31.52
C GLN A 88 10.71 21.60 -32.88
N PRO A 89 11.48 21.66 -33.96
CA PRO A 89 10.89 21.82 -35.30
C PRO A 89 10.04 20.58 -35.61
N VAL A 90 8.77 20.82 -35.91
CA VAL A 90 7.88 19.80 -36.48
C VAL A 90 8.46 19.44 -37.85
N THR A 91 9.09 18.29 -37.95
CA THR A 91 9.34 17.70 -39.25
C THR A 91 8.01 17.10 -39.72
N ASP A 92 7.44 17.69 -40.78
CA ASP A 92 6.32 17.11 -41.52
C ASP A 92 6.77 15.76 -42.11
N GLY A 93 6.70 14.71 -41.31
CA GLY A 93 6.74 13.34 -41.77
C GLY A 93 5.34 12.77 -41.53
N GLU A 94 4.69 12.31 -42.55
CA GLU A 94 3.53 11.43 -42.44
C GLU A 94 4.01 10.18 -41.71
N ASP A 95 3.92 10.20 -40.35
CA ASP A 95 4.16 9.01 -39.51
C ASP A 95 2.98 8.06 -39.74
N GLU A 96 3.14 7.12 -40.69
CA GLU A 96 2.35 5.88 -40.64
C GLU A 96 2.54 5.32 -39.22
N ASP A 97 1.45 5.11 -38.46
CA ASP A 97 1.47 4.57 -37.11
C ASP A 97 2.18 3.20 -37.16
N GLU A 98 3.45 3.20 -36.80
CA GLU A 98 4.28 2.00 -36.85
C GLU A 98 3.89 1.09 -35.68
N ILE A 99 3.20 -0.02 -35.99
CA ILE A 99 2.94 -1.10 -35.03
C ILE A 99 4.15 -2.00 -35.02
N ILE A 100 4.89 -2.00 -33.93
CA ILE A 100 5.99 -2.96 -33.72
C ILE A 100 5.44 -4.15 -32.95
N LEU A 101 5.43 -5.30 -33.60
CA LEU A 101 5.15 -6.59 -33.00
C LEU A 101 6.49 -7.24 -32.61
N GLU A 102 6.59 -7.64 -31.35
CA GLU A 102 7.60 -8.63 -30.94
C GLU A 102 7.13 -10.03 -31.33
N GLU A 103 7.96 -11.06 -31.03
CA GLU A 103 7.53 -12.43 -31.20
C GLU A 103 6.21 -12.69 -30.45
N PRO A 104 5.27 -13.49 -31.02
CA PRO A 104 3.99 -13.78 -30.39
C PRO A 104 4.19 -14.35 -28.99
N LEU A 105 3.42 -13.86 -28.03
CA LEU A 105 3.44 -14.38 -26.67
C LEU A 105 2.76 -15.75 -26.62
N HIS A 106 3.42 -16.71 -25.98
CA HIS A 106 2.90 -18.05 -25.76
C HIS A 106 2.18 -18.14 -24.40
N LYS A 107 1.37 -19.21 -24.19
CA LYS A 107 0.62 -19.39 -22.93
C LYS A 107 1.48 -19.30 -21.69
N GLU A 108 2.68 -19.88 -21.74
CA GLU A 108 3.68 -19.84 -20.66
C GLU A 108 4.18 -18.43 -20.33
N ASP A 109 4.11 -17.50 -21.29
CA ASP A 109 4.49 -16.10 -21.06
C ASP A 109 3.50 -15.35 -20.20
N PHE A 110 2.29 -15.86 -20.06
CA PHE A 110 1.22 -15.26 -19.25
C PHE A 110 1.08 -15.90 -17.87
N ILE A 111 1.96 -16.84 -17.50
CA ILE A 111 1.99 -17.39 -16.14
C ILE A 111 2.36 -16.28 -15.19
N VAL A 112 1.43 -15.93 -14.30
CA VAL A 112 1.67 -15.02 -13.19
C VAL A 112 2.33 -15.82 -12.08
N GLU A 113 3.60 -15.57 -11.80
CA GLU A 113 4.34 -16.22 -10.71
C GLU A 113 3.89 -15.68 -9.34
N ASN A 114 2.63 -15.94 -9.00
CA ASN A 114 2.06 -15.60 -7.70
C ASN A 114 1.48 -16.87 -7.08
N SER A 115 1.66 -17.04 -5.77
CA SER A 115 1.16 -18.20 -5.03
C SER A 115 -0.31 -18.07 -4.63
N TYR A 116 -0.97 -16.98 -4.99
CA TYR A 116 -2.40 -16.80 -4.73
C TYR A 116 -3.26 -17.13 -5.96
N PRO A 117 -4.52 -17.53 -5.76
CA PRO A 117 -5.40 -17.96 -6.83
C PRO A 117 -5.59 -16.87 -7.89
N SER A 118 -5.40 -17.24 -9.16
CA SER A 118 -5.79 -16.40 -10.29
C SER A 118 -7.31 -16.13 -10.24
N PRO A 119 -7.76 -14.92 -10.53
CA PRO A 119 -9.20 -14.58 -10.59
C PRO A 119 -9.96 -15.39 -11.64
N PHE A 120 -9.25 -15.86 -12.68
CA PHE A 120 -9.77 -16.71 -13.74
C PHE A 120 -8.65 -17.53 -14.39
N GLU A 121 -9.00 -18.63 -15.04
CA GLU A 121 -8.10 -19.39 -15.89
C GLU A 121 -7.97 -18.70 -17.25
N LEU A 122 -6.72 -18.44 -17.69
CA LEU A 122 -6.47 -17.79 -18.96
C LEU A 122 -6.71 -18.75 -20.13
N ASN A 123 -7.77 -18.52 -20.88
CA ASN A 123 -8.06 -19.22 -22.12
C ASN A 123 -7.40 -18.55 -23.34
N LEU A 124 -6.12 -18.24 -23.23
CA LEU A 124 -5.40 -17.57 -24.29
C LEU A 124 -5.16 -18.50 -25.50
N PRO A 125 -5.35 -18.02 -26.73
CA PRO A 125 -4.83 -18.67 -27.91
C PRO A 125 -3.32 -18.76 -27.83
N ASN A 126 -2.74 -19.86 -28.31
CA ASN A 126 -1.30 -19.99 -28.37
C ASN A 126 -0.74 -18.98 -29.40
N GLY A 127 0.22 -18.16 -29.01
CA GLY A 127 0.81 -17.15 -29.88
C GLY A 127 -0.05 -15.89 -30.06
N MET A 128 -0.37 -15.20 -28.96
CA MET A 128 -1.04 -13.89 -29.04
C MET A 128 -0.07 -12.80 -29.49
N ASP A 129 -0.38 -12.17 -30.62
CA ASP A 129 0.34 -10.99 -31.09
C ASP A 129 -0.01 -9.77 -30.25
N VAL A 130 0.92 -9.31 -29.42
CA VAL A 130 0.74 -8.13 -28.58
C VAL A 130 1.79 -7.10 -28.92
N PRO A 131 1.38 -5.96 -29.50
CA PRO A 131 2.33 -4.93 -29.89
C PRO A 131 2.96 -4.28 -28.67
N THR A 132 4.28 -4.06 -28.72
CA THR A 132 5.03 -3.27 -27.72
C THR A 132 5.07 -1.79 -28.07
N LYS A 133 4.74 -1.41 -29.32
CA LYS A 133 4.64 -0.03 -29.74
C LYS A 133 3.47 0.14 -30.70
N ILE A 134 2.66 1.17 -30.49
CA ILE A 134 1.58 1.59 -31.36
C ILE A 134 1.62 3.11 -31.43
N GLY A 135 1.92 3.68 -32.59
CA GLY A 135 2.11 5.11 -32.73
C GLY A 135 3.19 5.63 -31.77
N LYS A 136 2.81 6.53 -30.88
CA LYS A 136 3.70 7.10 -29.86
C LYS A 136 3.72 6.32 -28.54
N SER A 137 2.80 5.38 -28.34
CA SER A 137 2.71 4.60 -27.12
C SER A 137 3.66 3.40 -27.17
N GLU A 138 4.60 3.35 -26.22
CA GLU A 138 5.53 2.24 -26.02
C GLU A 138 5.17 1.53 -24.72
N PHE A 139 5.04 0.19 -24.77
CA PHE A 139 4.55 -0.62 -23.65
C PHE A 139 5.67 -1.45 -23.03
N ARG A 140 5.94 -1.18 -21.75
CA ARG A 140 6.74 -2.07 -20.89
C ARG A 140 5.91 -3.30 -20.51
N ARG A 141 6.47 -4.48 -20.66
CA ARG A 141 5.82 -5.75 -20.31
C ARG A 141 5.62 -5.88 -18.80
N THR A 142 4.48 -6.45 -18.45
CA THR A 142 4.11 -6.82 -17.07
C THR A 142 3.20 -8.04 -17.10
N LYS A 143 3.04 -8.71 -15.97
CA LYS A 143 2.15 -9.87 -15.84
C LYS A 143 1.53 -9.87 -14.46
N GLU A 144 0.37 -9.28 -14.33
CA GLU A 144 -0.34 -9.24 -13.06
C GLU A 144 -1.82 -8.98 -13.27
N PHE A 145 -2.63 -9.47 -12.33
CA PHE A 145 -4.04 -9.16 -12.33
C PHE A 145 -4.31 -7.76 -11.78
N VAL A 146 -5.22 -7.06 -12.46
CA VAL A 146 -5.76 -5.77 -12.03
C VAL A 146 -7.28 -5.81 -12.11
N TYR A 147 -7.93 -4.95 -11.35
CA TYR A 147 -9.37 -4.91 -11.21
C TYR A 147 -9.89 -3.52 -11.53
N ALA A 148 -10.94 -3.44 -12.33
CA ALA A 148 -11.58 -2.17 -12.65
C ALA A 148 -12.18 -1.55 -11.38
N SER A 149 -11.68 -0.41 -10.93
CA SER A 149 -12.16 0.30 -9.74
C SER A 149 -13.35 1.22 -10.01
N THR A 150 -13.75 1.33 -11.27
CA THR A 150 -14.92 2.06 -11.77
C THR A 150 -15.45 1.35 -13.01
N GLU A 151 -16.58 1.79 -13.56
CA GLU A 151 -16.96 1.43 -14.93
C GLU A 151 -15.98 2.07 -15.92
N ALA A 152 -14.92 1.35 -16.29
CA ALA A 152 -13.86 1.84 -17.17
C ALA A 152 -14.17 1.55 -18.65
N GLY A 153 -13.84 2.50 -19.53
CA GLY A 153 -13.85 2.26 -20.97
C GLY A 153 -12.74 1.29 -21.38
N LEU A 154 -13.08 0.30 -22.21
CA LEU A 154 -12.15 -0.64 -22.85
C LEU A 154 -12.10 -0.34 -24.34
N TYR A 155 -10.92 -0.14 -24.88
CA TYR A 155 -10.70 0.33 -26.25
C TYR A 155 -9.92 -0.71 -27.06
N SER A 156 -10.11 -0.72 -28.37
CA SER A 156 -9.32 -1.53 -29.31
C SER A 156 -7.92 -0.95 -29.57
N GLU A 157 -7.74 0.35 -29.27
CA GLU A 157 -6.50 1.08 -29.53
C GLU A 157 -6.11 1.97 -28.33
N PRO A 158 -4.82 2.27 -28.14
CA PRO A 158 -4.34 3.05 -27.00
C PRO A 158 -4.65 4.54 -27.09
N SER A 159 -5.08 5.06 -28.26
CA SER A 159 -5.45 6.47 -28.44
C SER A 159 -6.71 6.88 -27.72
N PHE A 160 -7.56 5.90 -27.30
CA PHE A 160 -8.89 6.11 -26.73
C PHE A 160 -9.84 6.90 -27.62
N GLU A 161 -9.51 7.08 -28.88
CA GLU A 161 -10.36 7.73 -29.87
C GLU A 161 -11.47 6.78 -30.36
N GLY A 162 -12.56 7.33 -30.83
CA GLY A 162 -13.70 6.54 -31.36
C GLY A 162 -14.63 5.95 -30.31
N GLY A 163 -14.35 6.12 -29.03
CA GLY A 163 -15.16 5.61 -27.93
C GLY A 163 -14.83 4.16 -27.54
N PRO A 164 -15.22 3.70 -26.33
CA PRO A 164 -14.93 2.37 -25.86
C PRO A 164 -15.74 1.31 -26.62
N VAL A 165 -15.07 0.21 -26.97
CA VAL A 165 -15.74 -0.97 -27.58
C VAL A 165 -16.57 -1.74 -26.53
N ARG A 166 -16.19 -1.65 -25.24
CA ARG A 166 -16.90 -2.20 -24.11
C ARG A 166 -16.58 -1.37 -22.85
N LYS A 167 -17.43 -1.47 -21.83
CA LYS A 167 -17.09 -1.01 -20.48
C LYS A 167 -16.76 -2.21 -19.60
N ALA A 168 -15.72 -2.07 -18.79
CA ALA A 168 -15.44 -2.98 -17.69
C ALA A 168 -16.50 -2.79 -16.61
N MET A 169 -16.92 -3.87 -15.98
CA MET A 169 -17.74 -3.80 -14.78
C MET A 169 -16.89 -3.50 -13.56
N LEU A 170 -17.48 -2.88 -12.55
CA LEU A 170 -16.81 -2.65 -11.28
C LEU A 170 -16.23 -3.98 -10.71
N TRP A 171 -14.96 -3.98 -10.36
CA TRP A 171 -14.17 -5.12 -9.88
C TRP A 171 -14.03 -6.29 -10.87
N GLU A 172 -14.31 -6.06 -12.13
CA GLU A 172 -13.96 -7.02 -13.18
C GLU A 172 -12.45 -7.17 -13.26
N ALA A 173 -11.98 -8.41 -13.31
CA ALA A 173 -10.57 -8.75 -13.34
C ALA A 173 -10.03 -8.80 -14.78
N PHE A 174 -8.80 -8.33 -14.96
CA PHE A 174 -8.04 -8.40 -16.20
C PHE A 174 -6.60 -8.80 -15.91
N LEU A 175 -5.99 -9.54 -16.80
CA LEU A 175 -4.53 -9.69 -16.78
C LEU A 175 -3.90 -8.48 -17.49
N ARG A 176 -3.15 -7.68 -16.77
CA ARG A 176 -2.35 -6.59 -17.31
C ARG A 176 -1.04 -7.15 -17.85
N ILE A 177 -0.79 -6.94 -19.13
CA ILE A 177 0.38 -7.45 -19.85
C ILE A 177 1.31 -6.36 -20.36
N GLY A 178 0.89 -5.10 -20.30
CA GLY A 178 1.70 -3.97 -20.71
C GLY A 178 1.25 -2.67 -20.07
N ILE A 179 2.20 -1.76 -19.88
CA ILE A 179 2.01 -0.41 -19.31
C ILE A 179 2.78 0.57 -20.17
N SER A 180 2.13 1.64 -20.63
CA SER A 180 2.81 2.78 -21.26
C SER A 180 3.09 3.90 -20.27
N ASN A 181 4.04 4.78 -20.58
CA ASN A 181 4.41 5.90 -19.70
C ASN A 181 3.29 6.91 -19.47
N ASP A 182 2.31 6.98 -20.35
CA ASP A 182 1.10 7.81 -20.24
C ASP A 182 -0.06 7.11 -19.51
N CYS A 183 0.23 6.01 -18.79
CA CYS A 183 -0.72 5.25 -17.97
C CYS A 183 -1.79 4.51 -18.80
N CYS A 184 -1.51 4.16 -20.06
CA CYS A 184 -2.34 3.24 -20.82
C CYS A 184 -1.94 1.79 -20.48
N TYR A 185 -2.92 0.95 -20.15
CA TYR A 185 -2.74 -0.46 -19.86
C TYR A 185 -3.17 -1.33 -21.03
N GLN A 186 -2.37 -2.35 -21.35
CA GLN A 186 -2.76 -3.50 -22.16
C GLN A 186 -3.35 -4.56 -21.24
N LEU A 187 -4.63 -4.86 -21.44
CA LEU A 187 -5.44 -5.72 -20.58
C LEU A 187 -5.98 -6.90 -21.38
N VAL A 188 -5.85 -8.10 -20.84
CA VAL A 188 -6.44 -9.31 -21.40
C VAL A 188 -7.57 -9.77 -20.50
N SER A 189 -8.76 -9.92 -21.07
CA SER A 189 -9.94 -10.46 -20.38
C SER A 189 -9.90 -11.99 -20.30
N GLU A 190 -10.79 -12.59 -19.53
CA GLU A 190 -10.92 -14.03 -19.33
C GLU A 190 -11.07 -14.82 -20.65
N ASP A 191 -11.74 -14.23 -21.64
CA ASP A 191 -11.93 -14.83 -22.97
C ASP A 191 -10.72 -14.64 -23.91
N GLY A 192 -9.65 -14.02 -23.42
CA GLY A 192 -8.42 -13.78 -24.19
C GLY A 192 -8.44 -12.53 -25.07
N THR A 193 -9.47 -11.69 -24.96
CA THR A 193 -9.54 -10.46 -25.76
C THR A 193 -8.60 -9.39 -25.20
N LEU A 194 -7.80 -8.77 -26.08
CA LEU A 194 -6.90 -7.66 -25.75
C LEU A 194 -7.66 -6.32 -25.81
N PHE A 195 -7.49 -5.52 -24.77
CA PHE A 195 -8.02 -4.17 -24.66
C PHE A 195 -6.93 -3.19 -24.24
N TYR A 196 -7.19 -1.91 -24.50
CA TYR A 196 -6.46 -0.77 -23.98
C TYR A 196 -7.37 0.02 -23.03
N ALA A 197 -6.82 0.54 -21.93
CA ALA A 197 -7.61 1.31 -20.98
C ALA A 197 -6.75 2.31 -20.21
N ASP A 198 -7.38 3.39 -19.71
CA ASP A 198 -6.72 4.31 -18.78
C ASP A 198 -6.45 3.59 -17.45
N GLY A 199 -5.19 3.39 -17.13
CA GLY A 199 -4.75 2.66 -15.95
C GLY A 199 -5.21 3.25 -14.62
N LYS A 200 -5.59 4.54 -14.59
CA LYS A 200 -6.15 5.19 -13.39
C LYS A 200 -7.46 4.54 -12.91
N ASN A 201 -8.16 3.85 -13.81
CA ASN A 201 -9.41 3.16 -13.51
C ASN A 201 -9.19 1.72 -13.00
N PHE A 202 -7.94 1.29 -12.82
CA PHE A 202 -7.63 -0.08 -12.41
C PHE A 202 -6.74 -0.09 -11.17
N LYS A 203 -7.02 -1.03 -10.28
CA LYS A 203 -6.24 -1.26 -9.06
C LYS A 203 -5.69 -2.69 -9.03
N ARG A 204 -4.56 -2.89 -8.40
CA ARG A 204 -3.97 -4.23 -8.20
C ARG A 204 -4.79 -5.07 -7.21
N PHE A 205 -5.55 -4.42 -6.32
CA PHE A 205 -6.33 -5.08 -5.28
C PHE A 205 -7.78 -4.65 -5.30
N ARG A 206 -8.67 -5.57 -4.96
CA ARG A 206 -10.09 -5.29 -4.78
C ARG A 206 -10.31 -4.60 -3.43
N GLU A 207 -11.27 -3.68 -3.38
CA GLU A 207 -11.69 -3.00 -2.14
C GLU A 207 -13.09 -3.42 -1.68
N ASP A 208 -13.79 -4.24 -2.48
CA ASP A 208 -15.11 -4.81 -2.16
C ASP A 208 -15.03 -6.15 -1.43
N MET A 209 -13.85 -6.51 -0.92
CA MET A 209 -13.66 -7.75 -0.18
C MET A 209 -14.50 -7.75 1.11
N GLU A 210 -15.14 -8.88 1.40
CA GLU A 210 -15.78 -9.09 2.68
C GLU A 210 -14.74 -9.06 3.81
N LEU A 211 -14.95 -8.20 4.81
CA LEU A 211 -14.01 -7.96 5.90
C LEU A 211 -14.09 -9.01 7.01
N GLU A 212 -15.14 -9.82 7.01
CA GLU A 212 -15.31 -10.93 7.92
C GLU A 212 -14.92 -12.24 7.24
N GLU A 213 -14.45 -13.19 8.03
CA GLU A 213 -14.11 -14.53 7.57
C GLU A 213 -14.34 -15.50 8.74
N GLU A 214 -15.07 -16.57 8.48
CA GLU A 214 -15.28 -17.65 9.46
C GLU A 214 -14.07 -18.58 9.41
N ILE A 215 -13.47 -18.83 10.59
CA ILE A 215 -12.37 -19.78 10.75
C ILE A 215 -12.94 -21.14 11.14
N THR A 216 -12.76 -22.12 10.27
CA THR A 216 -13.30 -23.47 10.41
C THR A 216 -12.23 -24.51 10.83
N LEU A 217 -11.10 -24.05 11.36
CA LEU A 217 -10.06 -24.93 11.90
C LEU A 217 -10.53 -25.63 13.17
N ASP A 218 -9.94 -26.80 13.43
CA ASP A 218 -10.16 -27.53 14.69
C ASP A 218 -9.78 -26.67 15.90
N LYS A 219 -10.36 -27.00 17.06
CA LYS A 219 -10.01 -26.36 18.32
C LYS A 219 -8.58 -26.72 18.72
N GLU A 220 -7.68 -25.78 18.57
CA GLU A 220 -6.26 -25.98 18.84
C GLU A 220 -5.55 -24.65 19.13
N ARG A 221 -4.39 -24.76 19.75
CA ARG A 221 -3.44 -23.67 19.90
C ARG A 221 -2.13 -24.05 19.22
N VAL A 222 -1.68 -23.25 18.29
CA VAL A 222 -0.40 -23.39 17.60
C VAL A 222 0.45 -22.16 17.86
N VAL A 223 1.72 -22.34 18.22
CA VAL A 223 2.67 -21.23 18.40
C VAL A 223 4.05 -21.68 17.94
N LEU A 224 4.64 -20.96 17.01
CA LEU A 224 6.01 -21.16 16.56
C LEU A 224 6.99 -20.44 17.48
N GLU A 225 8.12 -21.05 17.77
CA GLU A 225 9.20 -20.45 18.56
C GLU A 225 10.02 -19.49 17.70
N VAL A 226 9.46 -18.30 17.44
CA VAL A 226 10.10 -17.26 16.64
C VAL A 226 10.73 -16.22 17.57
N GLU A 227 12.02 -15.95 17.38
CA GLU A 227 12.72 -14.91 18.14
C GLU A 227 12.26 -13.50 17.70
N TYR A 228 11.95 -12.66 18.68
CA TYR A 228 11.56 -11.27 18.44
C TYR A 228 12.74 -10.42 18.00
N ILE A 229 12.57 -9.67 16.91
CA ILE A 229 13.50 -8.63 16.44
C ILE A 229 12.78 -7.28 16.46
N SER A 230 13.35 -6.30 17.20
CA SER A 230 12.83 -4.93 17.20
C SER A 230 13.28 -4.18 15.95
N GLN A 231 12.38 -3.39 15.33
CA GLN A 231 12.78 -2.44 14.29
C GLN A 231 13.61 -1.27 14.84
N TYR A 232 13.42 -0.92 16.10
CA TYR A 232 14.13 0.18 16.77
C TYR A 232 15.53 -0.21 17.25
N PRO A 233 16.44 0.76 17.40
CA PRO A 233 16.31 2.17 17.00
C PRO A 233 16.68 2.44 15.53
N SER A 234 17.28 1.49 14.84
CA SER A 234 17.99 1.70 13.55
C SER A 234 17.05 1.88 12.35
N LEU A 235 15.89 1.23 12.35
CA LEU A 235 14.92 1.27 11.25
C LEU A 235 13.52 1.66 11.76
N PRO A 236 13.29 2.93 12.16
CA PRO A 236 12.03 3.34 12.78
C PRO A 236 10.79 3.13 11.89
N ASN A 237 10.98 3.05 10.58
CA ASN A 237 9.94 2.74 9.59
C ASN A 237 10.18 1.41 8.86
N GLY A 238 10.94 0.49 9.45
CA GLY A 238 11.36 -0.75 8.81
C GLY A 238 10.59 -2.00 9.27
N CYS A 239 9.29 -1.91 9.53
CA CYS A 239 8.52 -3.07 10.00
C CYS A 239 8.54 -4.22 8.99
N GLU A 240 8.47 -3.94 7.69
CA GLU A 240 8.45 -4.94 6.63
C GLU A 240 9.77 -5.72 6.54
N ILE A 241 10.88 -5.00 6.47
CA ILE A 241 12.20 -5.64 6.35
C ILE A 241 12.64 -6.30 7.66
N THR A 242 12.18 -5.79 8.82
CA THR A 242 12.40 -6.42 10.12
C THR A 242 11.59 -7.72 10.25
N SER A 243 10.38 -7.76 9.70
CA SER A 243 9.57 -8.98 9.63
C SER A 243 10.23 -10.04 8.75
N LEU A 244 10.83 -9.65 7.62
CA LEU A 244 11.64 -10.56 6.81
C LEU A 244 12.85 -11.09 7.59
N ALA A 245 13.61 -10.22 8.28
CA ALA A 245 14.74 -10.63 9.11
C ALA A 245 14.32 -11.65 10.19
N THR A 246 13.16 -11.44 10.80
CA THR A 246 12.57 -12.35 11.79
C THR A 246 12.32 -13.74 11.21
N VAL A 247 11.72 -13.83 10.01
CA VAL A 247 11.48 -15.09 9.32
C VAL A 247 12.79 -15.75 8.88
N LEU A 248 13.73 -15.00 8.34
CA LEU A 248 15.04 -15.54 7.94
C LEU A 248 15.82 -16.10 9.14
N LYS A 249 15.79 -15.43 10.28
CA LYS A 249 16.41 -15.93 11.51
C LYS A 249 15.74 -17.22 11.98
N PHE A 250 14.42 -17.31 11.95
CA PHE A 250 13.70 -18.55 12.26
C PHE A 250 14.12 -19.72 11.37
N LEU A 251 14.43 -19.44 10.09
CA LEU A 251 14.92 -20.42 9.12
C LEU A 251 16.42 -20.72 9.24
N GLY A 252 17.12 -20.12 10.22
CA GLY A 252 18.53 -20.37 10.51
C GLY A 252 19.51 -19.53 9.72
N PHE A 253 19.07 -18.44 9.09
CA PHE A 253 19.98 -17.49 8.42
C PHE A 253 20.46 -16.41 9.39
N GLU A 254 21.77 -16.15 9.34
CA GLU A 254 22.42 -15.09 10.14
C GLU A 254 22.53 -13.81 9.29
N VAL A 255 21.48 -12.99 9.33
CA VAL A 255 21.41 -11.71 8.62
C VAL A 255 20.71 -10.67 9.49
N THR A 256 21.18 -9.43 9.46
CA THR A 256 20.55 -8.33 10.19
C THR A 256 19.51 -7.62 9.33
N LYS A 257 18.53 -6.99 9.99
CA LYS A 257 17.53 -6.15 9.31
C LYS A 257 18.18 -4.98 8.58
N GLU A 258 19.29 -4.45 9.13
CA GLU A 258 20.06 -3.38 8.52
C GLU A 258 20.74 -3.83 7.22
N GLU A 259 21.36 -5.01 7.22
CA GLU A 259 21.95 -5.58 6.01
C GLU A 259 20.90 -5.86 4.94
N LEU A 260 19.76 -6.43 5.31
CA LEU A 260 18.65 -6.65 4.39
C LEU A 260 18.14 -5.33 3.79
N SER A 261 17.99 -4.30 4.61
CA SER A 261 17.55 -2.98 4.17
C SER A 261 18.53 -2.31 3.22
N GLU A 262 19.83 -2.46 3.46
CA GLU A 262 20.85 -1.77 2.66
C GLU A 262 21.17 -2.48 1.34
N ARG A 263 21.20 -3.81 1.35
CA ARG A 263 21.71 -4.59 0.22
C ARG A 263 20.64 -5.21 -0.66
N PHE A 264 19.46 -5.48 -0.12
CA PHE A 264 18.48 -6.31 -0.81
C PHE A 264 17.12 -5.64 -1.02
N LEU A 265 16.73 -4.69 -0.15
CA LEU A 265 15.45 -4.00 -0.27
C LEU A 265 15.49 -2.99 -1.43
N PRO A 266 14.67 -3.15 -2.47
CA PRO A 266 14.52 -2.12 -3.49
C PRO A 266 13.90 -0.88 -2.85
N LYS A 267 14.52 0.28 -3.05
CA LYS A 267 14.10 1.56 -2.47
C LYS A 267 14.18 2.68 -3.50
N ALA A 268 13.20 3.59 -3.47
CA ALA A 268 13.26 4.81 -4.25
C ALA A 268 12.61 5.99 -3.51
N PRO A 269 12.90 7.25 -3.89
CA PRO A 269 12.35 8.43 -3.24
C PRO A 269 10.82 8.52 -3.36
N VAL A 270 10.22 9.31 -2.45
CA VAL A 270 8.79 9.65 -2.49
C VAL A 270 8.45 10.33 -3.81
N GLY A 271 7.41 9.85 -4.48
CA GLY A 271 6.95 10.34 -5.79
C GLY A 271 7.66 9.71 -6.99
N GLU A 272 8.74 8.95 -6.77
CA GLU A 272 9.49 8.24 -7.80
C GLU A 272 9.41 6.72 -7.63
N ALA A 273 8.93 6.25 -6.48
CA ALA A 273 8.80 4.85 -6.11
C ALA A 273 7.38 4.33 -6.32
N ASN A 274 7.28 3.05 -6.67
CA ASN A 274 6.05 2.29 -6.69
C ASN A 274 5.93 1.45 -5.43
N PHE A 275 4.93 1.70 -4.59
CA PHE A 275 4.71 0.96 -3.33
C PHE A 275 4.65 -0.56 -3.48
N TYR A 276 4.31 -1.06 -4.65
CA TYR A 276 4.19 -2.50 -4.90
C TYR A 276 5.54 -3.18 -5.14
N GLU A 277 6.52 -2.46 -5.67
CA GLU A 277 7.81 -3.02 -6.10
C GLU A 277 8.99 -2.47 -5.29
N GLU A 278 8.79 -1.33 -4.61
CA GLU A 278 9.85 -0.60 -3.92
C GLU A 278 9.38 -0.08 -2.57
N PHE A 279 10.29 0.00 -1.62
CA PHE A 279 10.10 0.73 -0.38
C PHE A 279 10.20 2.24 -0.69
N VAL A 280 9.14 2.97 -0.35
CA VAL A 280 9.06 4.40 -0.62
C VAL A 280 9.73 5.21 0.48
N GLY A 281 10.91 5.71 0.19
CA GLY A 281 11.82 6.37 1.14
C GLY A 281 12.93 5.43 1.64
N ASP A 282 13.36 5.60 2.87
CA ASP A 282 14.35 4.74 3.54
C ASP A 282 13.81 4.28 4.90
N PRO A 283 13.90 2.98 5.26
CA PRO A 283 13.48 2.48 6.58
C PRO A 283 14.12 3.18 7.77
N LYS A 284 15.28 3.80 7.58
CA LYS A 284 15.99 4.62 8.58
C LYS A 284 15.33 5.98 8.82
N ASP A 285 14.51 6.45 7.88
CA ASP A 285 13.81 7.71 7.99
C ASP A 285 12.42 7.48 8.61
N LYS A 286 12.17 8.15 9.74
CA LYS A 286 10.88 8.10 10.45
C LYS A 286 9.71 8.69 9.63
N ASP A 287 10.01 9.50 8.62
CA ASP A 287 9.03 10.17 7.76
C ASP A 287 8.86 9.43 6.40
N ALA A 288 9.51 8.26 6.21
CA ALA A 288 9.29 7.39 5.06
C ALA A 288 7.91 6.74 5.09
N TYR A 289 7.46 6.22 3.96
CA TYR A 289 6.17 5.51 3.87
C TYR A 289 6.31 4.02 4.23
N GLY A 290 6.88 3.21 3.34
CA GLY A 290 6.94 1.76 3.44
C GLY A 290 6.75 1.09 2.07
N CYS A 291 6.39 -0.20 2.06
CA CYS A 291 6.12 -0.95 0.84
C CYS A 291 5.06 -2.03 1.05
N TYR A 292 4.58 -2.57 -0.06
CA TYR A 292 3.72 -3.74 -0.10
C TYR A 292 4.52 -5.04 -0.21
N ALA A 293 3.82 -6.17 -0.16
CA ALA A 293 4.44 -7.50 -0.06
C ALA A 293 5.48 -7.78 -1.14
N GLN A 294 5.25 -7.37 -2.39
CA GLN A 294 6.14 -7.69 -3.50
C GLN A 294 7.57 -7.17 -3.32
N ALA A 295 7.75 -5.97 -2.77
CA ALA A 295 9.09 -5.43 -2.49
C ALA A 295 9.88 -6.30 -1.50
N ILE A 296 9.21 -6.86 -0.50
CA ILE A 296 9.82 -7.77 0.49
C ILE A 296 10.07 -9.16 -0.11
N VAL A 297 9.20 -9.65 -0.98
CA VAL A 297 9.45 -10.88 -1.77
C VAL A 297 10.72 -10.74 -2.60
N LEU A 298 10.89 -9.61 -3.28
CA LEU A 298 12.11 -9.31 -4.05
C LEU A 298 13.36 -9.28 -3.16
N ALA A 299 13.26 -8.60 -2.00
CA ALA A 299 14.35 -8.56 -1.03
C ALA A 299 14.74 -9.97 -0.54
N GLY A 300 13.77 -10.79 -0.16
CA GLY A 300 13.99 -12.16 0.29
C GLY A 300 14.61 -13.04 -0.80
N ASN A 301 14.07 -12.99 -2.01
CA ASN A 301 14.55 -13.81 -3.12
C ASN A 301 15.95 -13.40 -3.60
N ASN A 302 16.28 -12.10 -3.57
CA ASN A 302 17.65 -11.63 -3.83
C ASN A 302 18.64 -12.14 -2.76
N TYR A 303 18.22 -12.14 -1.50
CA TYR A 303 19.01 -12.70 -0.41
C TYR A 303 19.21 -14.22 -0.59
N PHE A 304 18.16 -15.02 -0.84
CA PHE A 304 18.26 -16.45 -1.06
C PHE A 304 19.15 -16.79 -2.25
N LYS A 305 19.03 -16.03 -3.34
CA LYS A 305 19.89 -16.20 -4.52
C LYS A 305 21.36 -15.97 -4.16
N MET A 306 21.69 -14.94 -3.38
CA MET A 306 23.05 -14.68 -2.93
C MET A 306 23.58 -15.82 -2.06
N MET A 307 22.72 -16.37 -1.18
CA MET A 307 23.07 -17.47 -0.28
C MET A 307 23.14 -18.84 -0.98
N GLY A 308 22.75 -18.94 -2.25
CA GLY A 308 22.64 -20.22 -2.96
C GLY A 308 21.57 -21.15 -2.37
N SER A 309 20.58 -20.59 -1.67
CA SER A 309 19.47 -21.33 -1.07
C SER A 309 18.40 -21.68 -2.11
N GLU A 310 17.77 -22.86 -1.96
CA GLU A 310 16.61 -23.26 -2.76
C GLU A 310 15.30 -22.63 -2.27
N LEU A 311 15.29 -22.11 -1.02
CA LEU A 311 14.12 -21.42 -0.47
C LEU A 311 13.75 -20.19 -1.29
N ARG A 312 12.46 -19.90 -1.32
CA ARG A 312 11.91 -18.72 -1.98
C ARG A 312 10.86 -18.07 -1.10
N ALA A 313 10.80 -16.75 -1.17
CA ALA A 313 9.69 -15.97 -0.66
C ALA A 313 8.59 -15.91 -1.73
N PHE A 314 7.36 -16.25 -1.36
CA PHE A 314 6.21 -16.23 -2.24
C PHE A 314 5.20 -15.20 -1.77
N ASN A 315 4.62 -14.48 -2.74
CA ASN A 315 3.56 -13.51 -2.49
C ASN A 315 2.21 -14.23 -2.41
N TYR A 316 1.63 -14.27 -1.22
CA TYR A 316 0.31 -14.86 -0.92
C TYR A 316 -0.80 -13.81 -0.79
N THR A 317 -0.56 -12.59 -1.26
CA THR A 317 -1.54 -11.50 -1.21
C THR A 317 -2.87 -11.91 -1.84
N GLY A 318 -3.98 -11.63 -1.14
CA GLY A 318 -5.32 -12.03 -1.57
C GLY A 318 -5.80 -13.37 -1.02
N SER A 319 -4.94 -14.14 -0.36
CA SER A 319 -5.32 -15.39 0.28
C SER A 319 -6.24 -15.18 1.48
N SER A 320 -7.05 -16.19 1.79
CA SER A 320 -7.87 -16.21 2.99
C SER A 320 -6.99 -16.20 4.25
N PHE A 321 -7.47 -15.64 5.34
CA PHE A 321 -6.72 -15.67 6.59
C PHE A 321 -6.60 -17.08 7.14
N GLN A 322 -7.63 -17.91 6.94
CA GLN A 322 -7.59 -19.34 7.29
C GLN A 322 -6.43 -20.07 6.63
N ASP A 323 -6.11 -19.77 5.36
CA ASP A 323 -4.98 -20.38 4.68
C ASP A 323 -3.63 -19.93 5.28
N MET A 324 -3.55 -18.69 5.75
CA MET A 324 -2.37 -18.22 6.49
C MET A 324 -2.21 -18.95 7.84
N LEU A 325 -3.31 -19.20 8.57
CA LEU A 325 -3.28 -20.02 9.78
C LEU A 325 -2.84 -21.47 9.49
N LYS A 326 -3.25 -22.06 8.36
CA LYS A 326 -2.78 -23.39 7.92
C LYS A 326 -1.26 -23.38 7.67
N LYS A 327 -0.71 -22.33 7.05
CA LYS A 327 0.76 -22.19 6.87
C LYS A 327 1.47 -22.16 8.24
N VAL A 328 0.93 -21.46 9.22
CA VAL A 328 1.47 -21.45 10.59
C VAL A 328 1.40 -22.87 11.20
N LYS A 329 0.29 -23.60 11.02
CA LYS A 329 0.15 -25.00 11.45
C LYS A 329 1.18 -25.92 10.80
N GLU A 330 1.57 -25.65 9.56
CA GLU A 330 2.65 -26.36 8.83
C GLU A 330 4.06 -26.01 9.34
N GLY A 331 4.18 -25.12 10.35
CA GLY A 331 5.48 -24.68 10.87
C GLY A 331 6.10 -23.50 10.13
N LYS A 332 5.35 -22.80 9.28
CA LYS A 332 5.83 -21.67 8.48
C LYS A 332 5.31 -20.36 9.06
N PRO A 333 6.16 -19.49 9.62
CA PRO A 333 5.76 -18.14 10.01
C PRO A 333 5.38 -17.32 8.77
N VAL A 334 4.33 -16.50 8.87
CA VAL A 334 3.78 -15.75 7.75
C VAL A 334 3.97 -14.25 7.99
N ILE A 335 4.62 -13.55 7.07
CA ILE A 335 4.67 -12.09 7.10
C ILE A 335 3.31 -11.56 6.64
N VAL A 336 2.67 -10.68 7.41
CA VAL A 336 1.33 -10.16 7.14
C VAL A 336 1.26 -8.66 7.37
N TRP A 337 0.37 -7.99 6.62
CA TRP A 337 0.06 -6.58 6.80
C TRP A 337 -1.27 -6.39 7.51
N ALA A 338 -1.27 -5.54 8.51
CA ALA A 338 -2.46 -5.13 9.24
C ALA A 338 -2.34 -3.65 9.65
N SER A 339 -3.04 -3.21 10.69
CA SER A 339 -2.95 -1.82 11.18
C SER A 339 -1.94 -1.71 12.31
N SER A 340 -1.19 -0.62 12.36
CA SER A 340 -0.32 -0.26 13.51
C SER A 340 -1.11 -0.07 14.81
N ASN A 341 -2.40 0.22 14.70
CA ASN A 341 -3.35 0.23 15.82
C ASN A 341 -4.58 -0.58 15.43
N MET A 342 -4.72 -1.78 15.99
CA MET A 342 -5.81 -2.72 15.67
C MET A 342 -7.21 -2.13 15.90
N ASN A 343 -7.35 -1.15 16.77
CA ASN A 343 -8.62 -0.48 17.06
C ASN A 343 -9.02 0.61 16.07
N GLN A 344 -8.13 0.95 15.12
CA GLN A 344 -8.37 1.99 14.13
C GLN A 344 -8.45 1.43 12.71
N ASP A 345 -9.40 1.92 11.94
CA ASP A 345 -9.46 1.67 10.51
C ASP A 345 -8.24 2.31 9.78
N PRO A 346 -7.90 1.84 8.57
CA PRO A 346 -6.92 2.51 7.73
C PRO A 346 -7.25 4.00 7.62
N GLY A 347 -6.22 4.82 7.72
CA GLY A 347 -6.38 6.27 7.61
C GLY A 347 -6.58 6.74 6.17
N TYR A 348 -6.02 7.91 5.86
CA TYR A 348 -6.04 8.47 4.51
C TYR A 348 -5.24 7.62 3.51
N THR A 349 -5.52 7.83 2.23
CA THR A 349 -4.73 7.29 1.12
C THR A 349 -3.89 8.40 0.49
N THR A 350 -2.72 8.01 -0.03
CA THR A 350 -1.86 8.84 -0.87
C THR A 350 -1.61 8.08 -2.16
N GLU A 351 -1.59 8.79 -3.30
CA GLU A 351 -1.49 8.16 -4.61
C GLU A 351 -0.72 9.02 -5.59
N TRP A 352 -0.02 8.38 -6.53
CA TRP A 352 0.64 9.03 -7.66
C TRP A 352 0.83 8.05 -8.82
N ILE A 353 1.34 8.55 -9.94
CA ILE A 353 1.73 7.74 -11.09
C ILE A 353 3.26 7.76 -11.19
N VAL A 354 3.86 6.59 -11.30
CA VAL A 354 5.29 6.41 -11.56
C VAL A 354 5.47 5.42 -12.71
N ASN A 355 6.28 5.77 -13.70
CA ASN A 355 6.52 4.95 -14.90
C ASN A 355 5.23 4.45 -15.57
N GLY A 356 4.19 5.31 -15.62
CA GLY A 356 2.89 4.97 -16.17
C GLY A 356 2.00 4.11 -15.27
N GLU A 357 2.47 3.72 -14.09
CA GLU A 357 1.71 2.90 -13.15
C GLU A 357 1.11 3.73 -12.03
N TYR A 358 -0.19 3.51 -11.79
CA TYR A 358 -0.88 4.09 -10.66
C TYR A 358 -0.57 3.32 -9.37
N THR A 359 -0.03 4.00 -8.40
CA THR A 359 0.34 3.43 -7.09
C THR A 359 -0.37 4.17 -5.96
N ILE A 360 -0.79 3.42 -4.94
CA ILE A 360 -1.60 3.93 -3.83
C ILE A 360 -1.07 3.40 -2.49
N TRP A 361 -1.09 4.24 -1.47
CA TRP A 361 -0.72 3.91 -0.11
C TRP A 361 -1.89 4.11 0.86
N LYS A 362 -2.11 3.16 1.76
CA LYS A 362 -3.04 3.31 2.90
C LYS A 362 -2.28 3.63 4.17
N ALA A 363 -2.63 4.71 4.84
CA ALA A 363 -2.00 5.10 6.11
C ALA A 363 -2.31 4.10 7.23
N ASN A 364 -1.49 4.14 8.29
CA ASN A 364 -1.53 3.23 9.45
C ASN A 364 -1.23 1.76 9.10
N MET A 365 -0.68 1.48 7.91
CA MET A 365 -0.23 0.16 7.56
C MET A 365 0.94 -0.27 8.47
N HIS A 366 0.94 -1.53 8.85
CA HIS A 366 1.99 -2.13 9.67
C HIS A 366 2.21 -3.59 9.28
N CYS A 367 3.46 -3.98 9.21
CA CYS A 367 3.87 -5.33 8.86
C CYS A 367 4.38 -6.06 10.11
N MET A 368 4.00 -7.31 10.26
CA MET A 368 4.38 -8.18 11.38
C MET A 368 4.43 -9.64 10.96
N VAL A 369 4.91 -10.51 11.80
CA VAL A 369 4.98 -11.95 11.54
C VAL A 369 3.91 -12.69 12.34
N LEU A 370 2.97 -13.34 11.65
CA LEU A 370 2.01 -14.26 12.24
C LEU A 370 2.74 -15.55 12.62
N ILE A 371 2.77 -15.85 13.91
CA ILE A 371 3.54 -16.96 14.49
C ILE A 371 2.67 -17.96 15.23
N GLY A 372 1.38 -17.68 15.41
CA GLY A 372 0.50 -18.59 16.13
C GLY A 372 -0.95 -18.15 16.15
N TYR A 373 -1.79 -19.01 16.68
CA TYR A 373 -3.20 -18.79 16.92
C TYR A 373 -3.74 -19.70 18.02
N ASP A 374 -4.89 -19.31 18.58
CA ASP A 374 -5.67 -20.10 19.53
C ASP A 374 -7.15 -20.01 19.11
N THR A 375 -7.68 -21.08 18.52
CA THR A 375 -9.06 -21.10 18.01
C THR A 375 -10.11 -21.20 19.13
N GLU A 376 -9.74 -21.66 20.34
CA GLU A 376 -10.68 -21.65 21.49
C GLU A 376 -10.84 -20.27 22.09
N LYS A 377 -9.75 -19.47 22.09
CA LYS A 377 -9.76 -18.09 22.58
C LYS A 377 -10.09 -17.07 21.48
N GLU A 378 -10.18 -17.52 20.23
CA GLU A 378 -10.35 -16.67 19.05
C GLU A 378 -9.27 -15.56 18.97
N THR A 379 -7.99 -15.96 19.16
CA THR A 379 -6.85 -15.03 19.12
C THR A 379 -5.79 -15.47 18.13
N VAL A 380 -5.02 -14.48 17.65
CA VAL A 380 -3.81 -14.65 16.83
C VAL A 380 -2.59 -14.14 17.58
N ILE A 381 -1.45 -14.79 17.35
CA ILE A 381 -0.19 -14.45 18.01
C ILE A 381 0.79 -13.98 16.93
N VAL A 382 1.36 -12.79 17.13
CA VAL A 382 2.29 -12.19 16.17
C VAL A 382 3.59 -11.78 16.86
N SER A 383 4.68 -11.82 16.11
CA SER A 383 5.91 -11.07 16.41
C SER A 383 5.82 -9.71 15.73
N ASP A 384 5.52 -8.69 16.53
CA ASP A 384 5.35 -7.30 16.07
C ASP A 384 6.67 -6.54 16.27
N PRO A 385 7.35 -6.08 15.20
CA PRO A 385 8.65 -5.44 15.29
C PRO A 385 8.66 -4.12 16.08
N MET A 386 7.50 -3.53 16.35
CA MET A 386 7.38 -2.32 17.18
C MET A 386 7.28 -2.62 18.66
N VAL A 387 6.57 -3.69 19.06
CA VAL A 387 6.10 -3.85 20.44
C VAL A 387 6.34 -5.25 21.03
N GLY A 388 6.91 -6.21 20.29
CA GLY A 388 7.20 -7.56 20.77
C GLY A 388 6.14 -8.59 20.40
N ILE A 389 6.17 -9.75 21.07
CA ILE A 389 5.17 -10.79 20.85
C ILE A 389 3.83 -10.30 21.42
N LYS A 390 2.80 -10.32 20.58
CA LYS A 390 1.44 -9.87 20.91
C LYS A 390 0.38 -10.89 20.55
N GLU A 391 -0.67 -10.88 21.34
CA GLU A 391 -1.90 -11.64 21.09
C GLU A 391 -3.02 -10.64 20.81
N TYR A 392 -3.73 -10.83 19.69
CA TYR A 392 -4.82 -9.96 19.25
C TYR A 392 -6.10 -10.78 19.05
N ASP A 393 -7.25 -10.15 19.25
CA ASP A 393 -8.55 -10.68 18.84
C ASP A 393 -8.54 -11.05 17.35
N MET A 394 -8.90 -12.30 17.05
CA MET A 394 -8.79 -12.87 15.69
C MET A 394 -9.70 -12.16 14.71
N LYS A 395 -10.94 -11.86 15.08
CA LYS A 395 -11.90 -11.16 14.21
C LYS A 395 -11.42 -9.76 13.85
N THR A 396 -10.91 -9.03 14.82
CA THR A 396 -10.32 -7.71 14.63
C THR A 396 -9.09 -7.78 13.70
N PHE A 397 -8.23 -8.77 13.93
CA PHE A 397 -7.03 -8.94 13.11
C PHE A 397 -7.37 -9.27 11.65
N ILE A 398 -8.30 -10.21 11.41
CA ILE A 398 -8.81 -10.55 10.06
C ILE A 398 -9.34 -9.31 9.35
N LYS A 399 -10.16 -8.52 10.05
CA LYS A 399 -10.67 -7.26 9.49
C LYS A 399 -9.52 -6.35 9.04
N ARG A 400 -8.50 -6.15 9.86
CA ARG A 400 -7.35 -5.31 9.53
C ARG A 400 -6.51 -5.89 8.39
N TYR A 401 -6.24 -7.19 8.41
CA TYR A 401 -5.56 -7.89 7.33
C TYR A 401 -6.26 -7.66 5.98
N LYS A 402 -7.58 -7.84 5.92
CA LYS A 402 -8.36 -7.64 4.70
C LYS A 402 -8.40 -6.17 4.26
N GLN A 403 -8.47 -5.22 5.19
CA GLN A 403 -8.41 -3.79 4.88
C GLN A 403 -7.08 -3.36 4.25
N PHE A 404 -6.00 -4.12 4.48
CA PHE A 404 -4.70 -3.95 3.81
C PHE A 404 -4.47 -4.97 2.70
N TYR A 405 -5.55 -5.33 1.99
CA TYR A 405 -5.55 -6.16 0.77
C TYR A 405 -5.14 -7.63 0.98
N SER A 406 -5.29 -8.16 2.18
CA SER A 406 -4.88 -9.54 2.53
C SER A 406 -3.43 -9.83 2.15
N GLN A 407 -2.52 -8.90 2.41
CA GLN A 407 -1.13 -9.04 2.05
C GLN A 407 -0.42 -10.05 2.95
N ALA A 408 0.23 -11.01 2.34
CA ALA A 408 0.97 -12.05 3.05
C ALA A 408 2.17 -12.54 2.23
N ILE A 409 3.22 -12.99 2.96
CA ILE A 409 4.40 -13.64 2.38
C ILE A 409 4.67 -14.91 3.18
N VAL A 410 4.96 -16.00 2.47
CA VAL A 410 5.44 -17.25 3.03
C VAL A 410 6.79 -17.57 2.41
N VAL A 411 7.72 -18.07 3.21
CA VAL A 411 9.00 -18.61 2.73
C VAL A 411 8.92 -20.14 2.73
N GLU A 412 9.14 -20.74 1.59
CA GLU A 412 9.10 -22.20 1.41
C GLU A 412 9.99 -22.70 0.27
#